data_60f5ebb42bb4add443b0afe23dd36359
#
_entry.id   60f5ebb42bb4add443b0afe23dd36359
#
_cell.length_a   1.000
_cell.length_b   1.000
_cell.length_c   1.000
_cell.angle_alpha   90.00
_cell.angle_beta   90.00
_cell.angle_gamma   90.00
#
_symmetry.space_group_name_H-M   'P 1'
#
loop_
_entity.id
_entity.type
_entity.pdbx_description
1 polymer ?
#
loop_
_entity_poly.entity_id
_entity_poly.type
_entity_poly.pdbx_seq_one_letter_code
_entity_poly.pdbx_strand_id
1 'polypeptide(L)'
;MNQKPTTGLSQNQIKLIAAAAMVIDHVGVELFPQLTILRIIGRLAFPVFSYCICEGSRLTHHPWKYFFRLFGMGLLCVIGYYVYTGMFYGNILITFSLSLCVLYAFQHLQTCWSQDKITARFAGVGIMLGCMAGIWLICRWITIDYGFFGVILPLFAELSACIWQRYAGADGKQEPARVLGFSVGLLVLSLQMGGIQIYSLLILPLLFAYNGTRGERNLKQFFYWFYPVHLLLIGLVSMWI
;
A
#
# COMPACT_ATOMS: atom_id res chain seq x y z
N MET A 1 -4.54 -13.67 -30.04
CA MET A 1 -5.73 -13.83 -29.18
C MET A 1 -6.20 -12.45 -28.78
N ASN A 2 -7.29 -11.96 -29.42
CA ASN A 2 -7.92 -10.69 -29.05
C ASN A 2 -8.60 -10.85 -27.70
N GLN A 3 -7.97 -10.36 -26.63
CA GLN A 3 -8.65 -10.23 -25.34
C GLN A 3 -9.78 -9.20 -25.54
N LYS A 4 -11.03 -9.62 -25.27
CA LYS A 4 -12.16 -8.69 -25.18
C LYS A 4 -11.77 -7.56 -24.21
N PRO A 5 -12.07 -6.30 -24.54
CA PRO A 5 -11.85 -5.20 -23.61
C PRO A 5 -12.61 -5.51 -22.32
N THR A 6 -11.87 -5.73 -21.24
CA THR A 6 -12.48 -5.90 -19.92
C THR A 6 -13.02 -4.54 -19.49
N THR A 7 -14.34 -4.45 -19.30
CA THR A 7 -14.96 -3.25 -18.74
C THR A 7 -14.36 -2.94 -17.37
N GLY A 8 -13.98 -1.68 -17.10
CA GLY A 8 -13.39 -1.25 -15.84
C GLY A 8 -12.00 -0.62 -15.99
N LEU A 9 -11.45 -0.14 -14.89
CA LEU A 9 -10.18 0.56 -14.84
C LEU A 9 -9.01 -0.42 -14.70
N SER A 10 -7.92 -0.17 -15.43
CA SER A 10 -6.66 -0.90 -15.27
C SER A 10 -5.86 -0.39 -14.06
N GLN A 11 -4.90 -1.19 -13.57
CA GLN A 11 -3.97 -0.82 -12.49
C GLN A 11 -3.20 0.48 -12.80
N ASN A 12 -2.79 0.67 -14.05
CA ASN A 12 -2.09 1.90 -14.44
C ASN A 12 -2.99 3.13 -14.33
N GLN A 13 -4.27 3.03 -14.70
CA GLN A 13 -5.22 4.15 -14.59
C GLN A 13 -5.49 4.51 -13.14
N ILE A 14 -5.78 3.55 -12.27
CA ILE A 14 -6.00 3.84 -10.84
C ILE A 14 -4.74 4.40 -10.17
N LYS A 15 -3.53 3.93 -10.54
CA LYS A 15 -2.27 4.49 -10.05
C LYS A 15 -2.01 5.91 -10.53
N LEU A 16 -2.38 6.27 -11.76
CA LEU A 16 -2.25 7.63 -12.25
C LEU A 16 -3.18 8.59 -11.51
N ILE A 17 -4.42 8.18 -11.25
CA ILE A 17 -5.37 8.95 -10.42
C ILE A 17 -4.79 9.15 -9.00
N ALA A 18 -4.26 8.08 -8.39
CA ALA A 18 -3.64 8.14 -7.09
C ALA A 18 -2.38 9.03 -7.07
N ALA A 19 -1.56 8.99 -8.14
CA ALA A 19 -0.38 9.85 -8.27
C ALA A 19 -0.77 11.33 -8.36
N ALA A 20 -1.81 11.67 -9.12
CA ALA A 20 -2.35 13.02 -9.17
C ALA A 20 -2.87 13.48 -7.79
N ALA A 21 -3.63 12.64 -7.09
CA ALA A 21 -4.10 12.92 -5.73
C ALA A 21 -2.93 13.12 -4.76
N MET A 22 -1.84 12.36 -4.90
CA MET A 22 -0.63 12.50 -4.07
C MET A 22 0.07 13.84 -4.29
N VAL A 23 0.20 14.31 -5.55
CA VAL A 23 0.75 15.65 -5.83
C VAL A 23 -0.13 16.73 -5.19
N ILE A 24 -1.45 16.63 -5.33
CA ILE A 24 -2.41 17.56 -4.72
C ILE A 24 -2.25 17.59 -3.18
N ASP A 25 -2.05 16.41 -2.55
CA ASP A 25 -1.80 16.32 -1.11
C ASP A 25 -0.55 17.10 -0.70
N HIS A 26 0.59 16.84 -1.36
CA HIS A 26 1.85 17.49 -1.01
C HIS A 26 1.86 19.00 -1.33
N VAL A 27 1.22 19.40 -2.43
CA VAL A 27 0.98 20.83 -2.71
C VAL A 27 0.13 21.45 -1.61
N GLY A 28 -0.90 20.75 -1.13
CA GLY A 28 -1.72 21.21 -0.01
C GLY A 28 -0.93 21.33 1.30
N VAL A 29 0.03 20.42 1.56
CA VAL A 29 0.87 20.49 2.77
C VAL A 29 1.84 21.65 2.71
N GLU A 30 2.60 21.74 1.61
CA GLU A 30 3.78 22.60 1.51
C GLU A 30 3.44 24.03 1.08
N LEU A 31 2.50 24.20 0.15
CA LEU A 31 2.23 25.50 -0.47
C LEU A 31 0.92 26.14 0.00
N PHE A 32 -0.10 25.33 0.32
CA PHE A 32 -1.44 25.82 0.66
C PHE A 32 -2.03 25.13 1.89
N PRO A 33 -1.38 25.20 3.08
CA PRO A 33 -1.80 24.47 4.28
C PRO A 33 -3.21 24.86 4.78
N GLN A 34 -3.70 26.06 4.42
CA GLN A 34 -5.04 26.54 4.72
C GLN A 34 -6.14 25.85 3.90
N LEU A 35 -5.80 25.22 2.76
CA LEU A 35 -6.77 24.58 1.86
C LEU A 35 -6.94 23.08 2.19
N THR A 36 -7.72 22.79 3.24
CA THR A 36 -7.97 21.40 3.69
C THR A 36 -8.52 20.48 2.58
N ILE A 37 -9.20 21.04 1.57
CA ILE A 37 -9.74 20.26 0.44
C ILE A 37 -8.63 19.52 -0.33
N LEU A 38 -7.44 20.11 -0.47
CA LEU A 38 -6.30 19.48 -1.14
C LEU A 38 -5.84 18.23 -0.37
N ARG A 39 -5.87 18.33 0.97
CA ARG A 39 -5.54 17.22 1.87
C ARG A 39 -6.59 16.11 1.80
N ILE A 40 -7.87 16.47 1.69
CA ILE A 40 -8.97 15.49 1.52
C ILE A 40 -8.79 14.70 0.23
N ILE A 41 -8.52 15.38 -0.90
CA ILE A 41 -8.24 14.71 -2.18
C ILE A 41 -7.01 13.80 -2.04
N GLY A 42 -5.98 14.25 -1.36
CA GLY A 42 -4.76 13.51 -1.11
C GLY A 42 -4.97 12.18 -0.40
N ARG A 43 -5.96 12.10 0.52
CA ARG A 43 -6.27 10.84 1.24
C ARG A 43 -6.65 9.69 0.32
N LEU A 44 -7.01 9.95 -0.92
CA LEU A 44 -7.35 8.93 -1.91
C LEU A 44 -6.11 8.17 -2.45
N ALA A 45 -4.92 8.75 -2.36
CA ALA A 45 -3.70 8.18 -2.93
C ALA A 45 -3.24 6.91 -2.20
N PHE A 46 -3.14 6.96 -0.88
CA PHE A 46 -2.60 5.88 -0.06
C PHE A 46 -3.33 4.53 -0.28
N PRO A 47 -4.68 4.46 -0.21
CA PRO A 47 -5.38 3.18 -0.36
C PRO A 47 -5.12 2.51 -1.71
N VAL A 48 -5.08 3.29 -2.80
CA VAL A 48 -4.80 2.73 -4.14
C VAL A 48 -3.42 2.10 -4.19
N PHE A 49 -2.38 2.82 -3.75
CA PHE A 49 -1.03 2.26 -3.74
C PHE A 49 -0.92 1.07 -2.80
N SER A 50 -1.54 1.12 -1.62
CA SER A 50 -1.59 0.01 -0.66
C SER A 50 -2.24 -1.24 -1.26
N TYR A 51 -3.37 -1.10 -1.96
CA TYR A 51 -4.01 -2.20 -2.69
C TYR A 51 -3.10 -2.76 -3.79
N CYS A 52 -2.42 -1.88 -4.53
CA CYS A 52 -1.45 -2.29 -5.55
C CYS A 52 -0.22 -3.00 -4.98
N ILE A 53 0.20 -2.71 -3.74
CA ILE A 53 1.26 -3.45 -3.03
C ILE A 53 0.78 -4.87 -2.72
N CYS A 54 -0.46 -5.04 -2.24
CA CYS A 54 -1.07 -6.36 -2.05
C CYS A 54 -1.01 -7.18 -3.34
N GLU A 55 -1.49 -6.62 -4.44
CA GLU A 55 -1.48 -7.28 -5.75
C GLU A 55 -0.05 -7.57 -6.25
N GLY A 56 0.85 -6.61 -6.12
CA GLY A 56 2.25 -6.74 -6.49
C GLY A 56 2.98 -7.83 -5.72
N SER A 57 2.65 -8.04 -4.44
CA SER A 57 3.23 -9.11 -3.61
C SER A 57 2.89 -10.51 -4.11
N ARG A 58 1.68 -10.69 -4.67
CA ARG A 58 1.21 -11.97 -5.25
C ARG A 58 1.80 -12.25 -6.63
N LEU A 59 1.92 -11.21 -7.45
CA LEU A 59 2.29 -11.34 -8.86
C LEU A 59 3.81 -11.31 -9.09
N THR A 60 4.60 -10.99 -8.07
CA THR A 60 6.06 -10.92 -8.25
C THR A 60 6.73 -12.28 -8.21
N HIS A 61 7.58 -12.58 -9.21
CA HIS A 61 8.45 -13.74 -9.19
C HIS A 61 9.73 -13.52 -8.37
N HIS A 62 10.00 -12.28 -7.96
CA HIS A 62 11.21 -11.90 -7.23
C HIS A 62 10.89 -11.03 -6.01
N PRO A 63 10.33 -11.60 -4.91
CA PRO A 63 9.86 -10.85 -3.75
C PRO A 63 10.94 -9.97 -3.13
N TRP A 64 12.16 -10.48 -2.92
CA TRP A 64 13.26 -9.71 -2.33
C TRP A 64 13.73 -8.57 -3.22
N LYS A 65 13.76 -8.74 -4.57
CA LYS A 65 14.07 -7.64 -5.48
C LYS A 65 13.00 -6.54 -5.44
N TYR A 66 11.75 -6.93 -5.26
CA TYR A 66 10.65 -5.98 -5.10
C TYR A 66 10.78 -5.21 -3.80
N PHE A 67 10.99 -5.91 -2.68
CA PHE A 67 11.21 -5.31 -1.37
C PHE A 67 12.40 -4.33 -1.38
N PHE A 68 13.60 -4.76 -1.77
CA PHE A 68 14.80 -3.92 -1.72
C PHE A 68 14.72 -2.71 -2.64
N ARG A 69 14.03 -2.82 -3.77
CA ARG A 69 13.80 -1.67 -4.65
C ARG A 69 12.90 -0.63 -3.99
N LEU A 70 11.81 -1.06 -3.35
CA LEU A 70 10.88 -0.17 -2.67
C LEU A 70 11.52 0.44 -1.42
N PHE A 71 12.17 -0.38 -0.61
CA PHE A 71 12.87 0.03 0.60
C PHE A 71 14.03 0.99 0.31
N GLY A 72 14.86 0.69 -0.70
CA GLY A 72 15.97 1.56 -1.09
C GLY A 72 15.51 2.94 -1.55
N MET A 73 14.42 2.99 -2.35
CA MET A 73 13.81 4.27 -2.72
C MET A 73 13.23 5.02 -1.52
N GLY A 74 12.58 4.29 -0.60
CA GLY A 74 12.07 4.85 0.65
C GLY A 74 13.19 5.43 1.51
N LEU A 75 14.30 4.69 1.66
CA LEU A 75 15.46 5.12 2.44
C LEU A 75 16.10 6.38 1.83
N LEU A 76 16.23 6.45 0.50
CA LEU A 76 16.73 7.63 -0.19
C LEU A 76 15.87 8.87 0.14
N CYS A 77 14.55 8.74 0.13
CA CYS A 77 13.65 9.83 0.50
C CYS A 77 13.72 10.18 1.99
N VAL A 78 13.92 9.19 2.90
CA VAL A 78 14.13 9.44 4.34
C VAL A 78 15.41 10.24 4.56
N ILE A 79 16.51 9.88 3.88
CA ILE A 79 17.78 10.60 3.97
C ILE A 79 17.61 12.03 3.45
N GLY A 80 16.97 12.21 2.29
CA GLY A 80 16.70 13.54 1.74
C GLY A 80 15.87 14.42 2.69
N TYR A 81 14.82 13.86 3.28
CA TYR A 81 13.99 14.56 4.26
C TYR A 81 14.77 14.91 5.53
N TYR A 82 15.61 13.98 6.03
CA TYR A 82 16.47 14.24 7.19
C TYR A 82 17.48 15.36 6.93
N VAL A 83 18.11 15.38 5.75
CA VAL A 83 19.05 16.44 5.37
C VAL A 83 18.35 17.80 5.30
N TYR A 84 17.09 17.83 4.86
CA TYR A 84 16.31 19.06 4.71
C TYR A 84 15.74 19.57 6.04
N THR A 85 15.22 18.66 6.90
CA THR A 85 14.47 19.06 8.11
C THR A 85 15.19 18.78 9.43
N GLY A 86 16.24 17.95 9.42
CA GLY A 86 16.90 17.43 10.62
C GLY A 86 16.07 16.38 11.39
N MET A 87 14.88 15.99 10.87
CA MET A 87 13.97 15.05 11.54
C MET A 87 13.94 13.71 10.83
N PHE A 88 13.91 12.63 11.60
CA PHE A 88 13.78 11.27 11.08
C PHE A 88 12.29 10.92 10.93
N TYR A 89 11.84 10.70 9.69
CA TYR A 89 10.47 10.37 9.38
C TYR A 89 10.39 9.29 8.30
N GLY A 90 9.71 8.18 8.63
CA GLY A 90 9.50 7.07 7.70
C GLY A 90 8.36 7.39 6.72
N ASN A 91 8.74 7.61 5.46
CA ASN A 91 7.77 7.93 4.40
C ASN A 91 6.93 6.71 3.97
N ILE A 92 5.96 6.95 3.08
CA ILE A 92 5.02 5.95 2.59
C ILE A 92 5.69 4.72 1.92
N LEU A 93 6.86 4.86 1.31
CA LEU A 93 7.58 3.72 0.71
C LEU A 93 8.14 2.79 1.78
N ILE A 94 8.52 3.32 2.94
CA ILE A 94 8.90 2.52 4.12
C ILE A 94 7.67 1.75 4.62
N THR A 95 6.50 2.42 4.76
CA THR A 95 5.24 1.76 5.11
C THR A 95 4.95 0.57 4.18
N PHE A 96 5.03 0.78 2.87
CA PHE A 96 4.80 -0.27 1.88
C PHE A 96 5.85 -1.39 1.92
N SER A 97 7.10 -1.07 2.24
CA SER A 97 8.14 -2.09 2.41
C SER A 97 7.86 -2.98 3.61
N LEU A 98 7.43 -2.41 4.73
CA LEU A 98 6.99 -3.15 5.91
C LEU A 98 5.71 -3.96 5.62
N SER A 99 4.78 -3.42 4.81
CA SER A 99 3.61 -4.16 4.33
C SER A 99 4.00 -5.40 3.53
N LEU A 100 5.03 -5.33 2.69
CA LEU A 100 5.54 -6.50 1.98
C LEU A 100 6.07 -7.57 2.94
N CYS A 101 6.76 -7.19 4.02
CA CYS A 101 7.20 -8.16 5.04
C CYS A 101 6.02 -8.90 5.65
N VAL A 102 4.93 -8.18 6.02
CA VAL A 102 3.71 -8.79 6.56
C VAL A 102 3.06 -9.73 5.54
N LEU A 103 2.94 -9.29 4.28
CA LEU A 103 2.33 -10.08 3.21
C LEU A 103 3.15 -11.36 2.92
N TYR A 104 4.48 -11.27 2.90
CA TYR A 104 5.34 -12.43 2.70
C TYR A 104 5.33 -13.39 3.90
N ALA A 105 5.25 -12.88 5.12
CA ALA A 105 5.05 -13.70 6.31
C ALA A 105 3.70 -14.44 6.26
N PHE A 106 2.64 -13.77 5.78
CA PHE A 106 1.33 -14.37 5.60
C PHE A 106 1.32 -15.45 4.49
N GLN A 107 1.95 -15.19 3.35
CA GLN A 107 2.11 -16.17 2.27
C GLN A 107 2.91 -17.40 2.74
N HIS A 108 3.96 -17.17 3.54
CA HIS A 108 4.71 -18.27 4.17
C HIS A 108 3.83 -19.07 5.13
N LEU A 109 3.03 -18.39 5.97
CA LEU A 109 2.06 -19.05 6.85
C LEU A 109 1.08 -19.94 6.07
N GLN A 110 0.53 -19.45 4.94
CA GLN A 110 -0.36 -20.20 4.08
C GLN A 110 0.34 -21.45 3.53
N THR A 111 1.60 -21.34 3.10
CA THR A 111 2.42 -22.47 2.62
C THR A 111 2.67 -23.48 3.74
N CYS A 112 2.98 -23.05 4.95
CA CYS A 112 3.14 -23.91 6.11
C CYS A 112 1.83 -24.62 6.49
N TRP A 113 0.70 -23.94 6.32
CA TRP A 113 -0.63 -24.51 6.63
C TRP A 113 -1.05 -25.62 5.67
N SER A 114 -0.59 -25.58 4.41
CA SER A 114 -0.83 -26.62 3.42
C SER A 114 0.01 -27.89 3.64
N GLN A 115 1.02 -27.83 4.53
CA GLN A 115 1.84 -29.00 4.88
C GLN A 115 1.16 -29.83 5.99
N ASP A 116 1.32 -31.16 5.94
CA ASP A 116 0.78 -32.05 6.98
C ASP A 116 1.58 -32.06 8.29
N LYS A 117 2.69 -31.31 8.35
CA LYS A 117 3.56 -31.23 9.53
C LYS A 117 3.08 -30.16 10.50
N ILE A 118 2.67 -30.57 11.68
CA ILE A 118 2.26 -29.66 12.76
C ILE A 118 3.35 -28.66 13.14
N THR A 119 4.61 -29.08 13.13
CA THR A 119 5.77 -28.23 13.41
C THR A 119 5.91 -27.08 12.41
N ALA A 120 5.62 -27.34 11.11
CA ALA A 120 5.63 -26.29 10.09
C ALA A 120 4.54 -25.24 10.33
N ARG A 121 3.34 -25.67 10.76
CA ARG A 121 2.22 -24.77 11.08
C ARG A 121 2.57 -23.85 12.27
N PHE A 122 3.14 -24.41 13.34
CA PHE A 122 3.60 -23.60 14.49
C PHE A 122 4.73 -22.65 14.09
N ALA A 123 5.69 -23.09 13.27
CA ALA A 123 6.75 -22.21 12.77
C ALA A 123 6.19 -21.05 11.92
N GLY A 124 5.23 -21.32 11.02
CA GLY A 124 4.57 -20.28 10.23
C GLY A 124 3.83 -19.25 11.09
N VAL A 125 3.09 -19.71 12.12
CA VAL A 125 2.43 -18.82 13.08
C VAL A 125 3.45 -17.98 13.86
N GLY A 126 4.53 -18.62 14.34
CA GLY A 126 5.60 -17.91 15.07
C GLY A 126 6.27 -16.82 14.24
N ILE A 127 6.56 -17.10 12.95
CA ILE A 127 7.13 -16.11 12.02
C ILE A 127 6.15 -14.95 11.80
N MET A 128 4.86 -15.24 11.58
CA MET A 128 3.85 -14.19 11.40
C MET A 128 3.71 -13.30 12.63
N LEU A 129 3.59 -13.89 13.81
CA LEU A 129 3.49 -13.14 15.07
C LEU A 129 4.76 -12.35 15.37
N GLY A 130 5.94 -12.92 15.14
CA GLY A 130 7.22 -12.24 15.30
C GLY A 130 7.36 -11.05 14.34
N CYS A 131 6.96 -11.22 13.08
CA CYS A 131 6.92 -10.13 12.09
C CYS A 131 5.99 -8.99 12.54
N MET A 132 4.77 -9.31 12.96
CA MET A 132 3.78 -8.33 13.44
C MET A 132 4.29 -7.59 14.69
N ALA A 133 4.84 -8.31 15.67
CA ALA A 133 5.39 -7.73 16.89
C ALA A 133 6.60 -6.81 16.59
N GLY A 134 7.51 -7.27 15.73
CA GLY A 134 8.67 -6.47 15.31
C GLY A 134 8.26 -5.18 14.61
N ILE A 135 7.30 -5.24 13.68
CA ILE A 135 6.79 -4.06 12.99
C ILE A 135 6.04 -3.13 13.96
N TRP A 136 5.25 -3.68 14.87
CA TRP A 136 4.59 -2.87 15.90
C TRP A 136 5.60 -2.12 16.75
N LEU A 137 6.69 -2.77 17.17
CA LEU A 137 7.79 -2.13 17.90
C LEU A 137 8.47 -1.03 17.06
N ILE A 138 8.77 -1.29 15.79
CA ILE A 138 9.35 -0.28 14.89
C ILE A 138 8.43 0.95 14.82
N CYS A 139 7.13 0.76 14.59
CA CYS A 139 6.14 1.86 14.54
C CYS A 139 5.96 2.57 15.88
N ARG A 140 6.37 1.95 17.01
CA ARG A 140 6.32 2.58 18.34
C ARG A 140 7.50 3.52 18.55
N TRP A 141 8.67 3.20 17.98
CA TRP A 141 9.91 3.97 18.16
C TRP A 141 10.17 4.96 17.01
N ILE A 142 9.69 4.66 15.83
CA ILE A 142 9.93 5.47 14.62
C ILE A 142 8.58 5.93 14.10
N THR A 143 8.44 7.25 13.87
CA THR A 143 7.25 7.80 13.22
C THR A 143 7.28 7.42 11.74
N ILE A 144 6.26 6.65 11.31
CA ILE A 144 6.10 6.15 9.95
C ILE A 144 4.72 6.57 9.44
N ASP A 145 4.63 6.92 8.15
CA ASP A 145 3.38 7.26 7.49
C ASP A 145 2.32 6.17 7.72
N TYR A 146 1.14 6.58 8.20
CA TYR A 146 -0.01 5.72 8.54
C TYR A 146 0.26 4.69 9.63
N GLY A 147 1.47 4.63 10.22
CA GLY A 147 1.82 3.77 11.35
C GLY A 147 1.54 2.29 11.11
N PHE A 148 1.37 1.55 12.20
CA PHE A 148 1.14 0.11 12.17
C PHE A 148 -0.12 -0.28 11.37
N PHE A 149 -1.23 0.47 11.50
CA PHE A 149 -2.47 0.16 10.80
C PHE A 149 -2.35 0.36 9.28
N GLY A 150 -1.54 1.33 8.83
CA GLY A 150 -1.21 1.49 7.42
C GLY A 150 -0.39 0.33 6.87
N VAL A 151 0.56 -0.18 7.66
CA VAL A 151 1.38 -1.34 7.27
C VAL A 151 0.54 -2.60 7.10
N ILE A 152 -0.41 -2.86 8.00
CA ILE A 152 -1.24 -4.08 7.94
C ILE A 152 -2.44 -3.97 7.01
N LEU A 153 -2.74 -2.79 6.46
CA LEU A 153 -3.91 -2.58 5.61
C LEU A 153 -4.01 -3.58 4.44
N PRO A 154 -2.94 -3.85 3.66
CA PRO A 154 -3.01 -4.82 2.56
C PRO A 154 -3.29 -6.26 3.03
N LEU A 155 -2.96 -6.60 4.27
CA LEU A 155 -3.22 -7.93 4.83
C LEU A 155 -4.73 -8.24 4.90
N PHE A 156 -5.57 -7.22 5.16
CA PHE A 156 -7.03 -7.41 5.20
C PHE A 156 -7.59 -7.94 3.86
N ALA A 157 -7.02 -7.48 2.74
CA ALA A 157 -7.40 -7.99 1.42
C ALA A 157 -7.04 -9.48 1.26
N GLU A 158 -5.84 -9.89 1.66
CA GLU A 158 -5.41 -11.29 1.54
C GLU A 158 -6.13 -12.21 2.53
N LEU A 159 -6.41 -11.74 3.74
CA LEU A 159 -7.20 -12.51 4.72
C LEU A 159 -8.59 -12.80 4.20
N SER A 160 -9.29 -11.79 3.68
CA SER A 160 -10.65 -11.98 3.15
C SER A 160 -10.68 -12.88 1.93
N ALA A 161 -9.69 -12.79 1.04
CA ALA A 161 -9.56 -13.70 -0.09
C ALA A 161 -9.31 -15.14 0.35
N CYS A 162 -8.45 -15.35 1.37
CA CYS A 162 -8.18 -16.66 1.94
C CYS A 162 -9.45 -17.27 2.59
N ILE A 163 -10.19 -16.47 3.34
CA ILE A 163 -11.48 -16.88 3.95
C ILE A 163 -12.48 -17.24 2.84
N TRP A 164 -12.65 -16.36 1.84
CA TRP A 164 -13.56 -16.58 0.73
C TRP A 164 -13.26 -17.87 -0.03
N GLN A 165 -11.98 -18.15 -0.30
CA GLN A 165 -11.56 -19.37 -0.98
C GLN A 165 -11.95 -20.65 -0.22
N ARG A 166 -11.96 -20.61 1.11
CA ARG A 166 -12.40 -21.75 1.94
C ARG A 166 -13.90 -22.01 1.84
N TYR A 167 -14.72 -20.95 1.70
CA TYR A 167 -16.18 -21.07 1.67
C TYR A 167 -16.73 -21.24 0.26
N ALA A 168 -16.20 -20.52 -0.73
CA ALA A 168 -16.68 -20.51 -2.12
C ALA A 168 -16.00 -21.52 -3.03
N GLY A 169 -14.96 -22.24 -2.53
CA GLY A 169 -14.18 -23.18 -3.32
C GLY A 169 -13.20 -22.49 -4.29
N ALA A 170 -12.49 -23.32 -5.10
CA ALA A 170 -11.43 -22.85 -5.99
C ALA A 170 -11.94 -21.98 -7.17
N ASP A 171 -13.21 -22.12 -7.55
CA ASP A 171 -13.82 -21.42 -8.70
C ASP A 171 -14.35 -20.02 -8.36
N GLY A 172 -14.35 -19.64 -7.07
CA GLY A 172 -14.82 -18.34 -6.60
C GLY A 172 -13.87 -17.20 -7.01
N LYS A 173 -14.40 -16.17 -7.68
CA LYS A 173 -13.62 -14.95 -7.96
C LYS A 173 -13.19 -14.28 -6.64
N GLN A 174 -11.88 -14.20 -6.39
CA GLN A 174 -11.34 -13.67 -5.15
C GLN A 174 -11.26 -12.14 -5.11
N GLU A 175 -11.30 -11.46 -6.27
CA GLU A 175 -11.12 -10.00 -6.33
C GLU A 175 -12.20 -9.22 -5.55
N PRO A 176 -13.50 -9.53 -5.64
CA PRO A 176 -14.52 -8.84 -4.82
C PRO A 176 -14.28 -9.03 -3.33
N ALA A 177 -13.88 -10.24 -2.90
CA ALA A 177 -13.57 -10.51 -1.50
C ALA A 177 -12.36 -9.69 -1.02
N ARG A 178 -11.32 -9.55 -1.86
CA ARG A 178 -10.15 -8.70 -1.56
C ARG A 178 -10.54 -7.25 -1.36
N VAL A 179 -11.35 -6.70 -2.28
CA VAL A 179 -11.80 -5.31 -2.17
C VAL A 179 -12.65 -5.11 -0.91
N LEU A 180 -13.54 -6.06 -0.59
CA LEU A 180 -14.34 -6.00 0.65
C LEU A 180 -13.47 -6.04 1.91
N GLY A 181 -12.53 -6.99 2.00
CA GLY A 181 -11.61 -7.05 3.14
C GLY A 181 -10.74 -5.81 3.25
N PHE A 182 -10.23 -5.32 2.13
CA PHE A 182 -9.48 -4.06 2.09
C PHE A 182 -10.32 -2.88 2.58
N SER A 183 -11.61 -2.82 2.22
CA SER A 183 -12.56 -1.79 2.67
C SER A 183 -12.73 -1.81 4.19
N VAL A 184 -12.82 -3.00 4.80
CA VAL A 184 -12.86 -3.15 6.26
C VAL A 184 -11.56 -2.65 6.89
N GLY A 185 -10.41 -3.04 6.37
CA GLY A 185 -9.11 -2.56 6.85
C GLY A 185 -8.96 -1.04 6.72
N LEU A 186 -9.44 -0.46 5.61
CA LEU A 186 -9.41 0.98 5.39
C LEU A 186 -10.33 1.73 6.36
N LEU A 187 -11.49 1.15 6.70
CA LEU A 187 -12.37 1.70 7.72
C LEU A 187 -11.69 1.70 9.09
N VAL A 188 -11.06 0.58 9.48
CA VAL A 188 -10.30 0.47 10.74
C VAL A 188 -9.19 1.52 10.80
N LEU A 189 -8.40 1.66 9.73
CA LEU A 189 -7.37 2.70 9.63
C LEU A 189 -7.94 4.11 9.78
N SER A 190 -9.06 4.39 9.09
CA SER A 190 -9.71 5.70 9.12
C SER A 190 -10.24 6.05 10.51
N LEU A 191 -10.81 5.09 11.22
CA LEU A 191 -11.27 5.27 12.60
C LEU A 191 -10.11 5.47 13.57
N GLN A 192 -9.01 4.75 13.37
CA GLN A 192 -7.81 4.86 14.21
C GLN A 192 -7.09 6.20 14.05
N MET A 193 -6.98 6.71 12.83
CA MET A 193 -6.34 7.99 12.56
C MET A 193 -7.27 9.20 12.80
N GLY A 194 -8.56 9.02 12.60
CA GLY A 194 -9.56 10.08 12.75
C GLY A 194 -9.45 11.20 11.71
N GLY A 195 -10.14 12.32 11.98
CA GLY A 195 -10.06 13.54 11.19
C GLY A 195 -10.38 13.31 9.70
N ILE A 196 -9.58 13.94 8.84
CA ILE A 196 -9.78 13.87 7.37
C ILE A 196 -9.47 12.51 6.77
N GLN A 197 -8.91 11.55 7.53
CA GLN A 197 -8.60 10.22 7.00
C GLN A 197 -9.85 9.44 6.59
N ILE A 198 -11.00 9.73 7.14
CA ILE A 198 -12.29 9.10 6.77
C ILE A 198 -12.61 9.28 5.28
N TYR A 199 -12.18 10.39 4.67
CA TYR A 199 -12.40 10.65 3.24
C TYR A 199 -11.61 9.70 2.33
N SER A 200 -10.65 8.94 2.85
CA SER A 200 -9.98 7.87 2.10
C SER A 200 -10.95 6.77 1.63
N LEU A 201 -12.09 6.61 2.29
CA LEU A 201 -13.14 5.67 1.89
C LEU A 201 -13.81 6.05 0.55
N LEU A 202 -13.73 7.31 0.13
CA LEU A 202 -14.26 7.75 -1.17
C LEU A 202 -13.55 7.08 -2.37
N ILE A 203 -12.42 6.42 -2.15
CA ILE A 203 -11.72 5.67 -3.18
C ILE A 203 -12.36 4.32 -3.50
N LEU A 204 -13.21 3.80 -2.63
CA LEU A 204 -13.77 2.44 -2.76
C LEU A 204 -14.51 2.20 -4.09
N PRO A 205 -15.36 3.13 -4.59
CA PRO A 205 -15.97 2.95 -5.91
C PRO A 205 -14.93 2.74 -7.03
N LEU A 206 -13.79 3.44 -6.95
CA LEU A 206 -12.70 3.29 -7.91
C LEU A 206 -12.04 1.89 -7.82
N LEU A 207 -11.84 1.37 -6.61
CA LEU A 207 -11.29 0.03 -6.39
C LEU A 207 -12.29 -1.07 -6.82
N PHE A 208 -13.60 -0.86 -6.64
CA PHE A 208 -14.62 -1.77 -7.17
C PHE A 208 -14.70 -1.75 -8.71
N ALA A 209 -14.37 -0.61 -9.35
CA ALA A 209 -14.28 -0.50 -10.80
C ALA A 209 -12.97 -1.05 -11.38
N TYR A 210 -12.03 -1.47 -10.55
CA TYR A 210 -10.77 -2.06 -10.99
C TYR A 210 -11.00 -3.46 -11.58
N ASN A 211 -10.45 -3.70 -12.78
CA ASN A 211 -10.70 -4.91 -13.57
C ASN A 211 -9.62 -6.00 -13.41
N GLY A 212 -8.66 -5.85 -12.50
CA GLY A 212 -7.59 -6.83 -12.26
C GLY A 212 -6.51 -6.84 -13.35
N THR A 213 -6.53 -5.94 -14.34
CA THR A 213 -5.53 -5.91 -15.41
C THR A 213 -4.50 -4.81 -15.17
N ARG A 214 -3.24 -5.07 -15.57
CA ARG A 214 -2.16 -4.10 -15.42
C ARG A 214 -2.32 -2.87 -16.32
N GLY A 215 -2.97 -3.02 -17.48
CA GLY A 215 -3.00 -2.05 -18.56
C GLY A 215 -1.83 -2.23 -19.55
N GLU A 216 -1.97 -1.66 -20.75
CA GLU A 216 -1.08 -1.91 -21.89
C GLU A 216 0.32 -1.32 -21.74
N ARG A 217 0.46 -0.17 -21.06
CA ARG A 217 1.72 0.56 -20.95
C ARG A 217 2.54 0.05 -19.75
N ASN A 218 3.86 -0.06 -19.94
CA ASN A 218 4.78 -0.39 -18.85
C ASN A 218 5.22 0.88 -18.10
N LEU A 219 4.42 1.34 -17.15
CA LEU A 219 4.70 2.54 -16.34
C LEU A 219 5.50 2.23 -15.06
N LYS A 220 6.12 1.05 -14.95
CA LYS A 220 6.81 0.62 -13.74
C LYS A 220 7.92 1.59 -13.30
N GLN A 221 8.78 2.00 -14.21
CA GLN A 221 9.88 2.93 -13.90
C GLN A 221 9.32 4.30 -13.52
N PHE A 222 8.31 4.78 -14.25
CA PHE A 222 7.63 6.04 -13.93
C PHE A 222 7.19 6.09 -12.47
N PHE A 223 6.46 5.10 -11.96
CA PHE A 223 5.97 5.11 -10.58
C PHE A 223 7.08 5.00 -9.53
N TYR A 224 8.25 4.42 -9.83
CA TYR A 224 9.37 4.42 -8.91
C TYR A 224 10.02 5.80 -8.77
N TRP A 225 10.24 6.50 -9.88
CA TRP A 225 10.85 7.82 -9.86
C TRP A 225 9.88 8.94 -9.53
N PHE A 226 8.61 8.74 -9.78
CA PHE A 226 7.56 9.73 -9.51
C PHE A 226 7.61 10.20 -8.05
N TYR A 227 7.74 9.27 -7.08
CA TYR A 227 7.68 9.61 -5.67
C TYR A 227 8.82 10.56 -5.24
N PRO A 228 10.12 10.28 -5.45
CA PRO A 228 11.17 11.21 -5.07
C PRO A 228 11.17 12.50 -5.91
N VAL A 229 10.84 12.41 -7.21
CA VAL A 229 10.89 13.57 -8.10
C VAL A 229 9.82 14.62 -7.75
N HIS A 230 8.56 14.21 -7.51
CA HIS A 230 7.53 15.20 -7.18
C HIS A 230 7.76 15.86 -5.81
N LEU A 231 8.29 15.11 -4.82
CA LEU A 231 8.66 15.69 -3.53
C LEU A 231 9.78 16.71 -3.68
N LEU A 232 10.82 16.39 -4.46
CA LEU A 232 11.92 17.31 -4.74
C LEU A 232 11.40 18.58 -5.41
N LEU A 233 10.55 18.46 -6.44
CA LEU A 233 10.02 19.60 -7.17
C LEU A 233 9.16 20.50 -6.26
N ILE A 234 8.28 19.93 -5.45
CA ILE A 234 7.44 20.70 -4.52
C ILE A 234 8.32 21.38 -3.46
N GLY A 235 9.31 20.67 -2.90
CA GLY A 235 10.25 21.24 -1.94
C GLY A 235 11.08 22.39 -2.52
N LEU A 236 11.52 22.29 -3.78
CA LEU A 236 12.21 23.39 -4.46
C LEU A 236 11.28 24.60 -4.65
N VAL A 237 10.03 24.39 -5.05
CA VAL A 237 9.04 25.48 -5.21
C VAL A 237 8.73 26.13 -3.87
N SER A 238 8.61 25.37 -2.78
CA SER A 238 8.33 25.90 -1.44
C SER A 238 9.46 26.79 -0.89
N MET A 239 10.67 26.63 -1.40
CA MET A 239 11.81 27.49 -1.02
C MET A 239 11.79 28.87 -1.72
N TRP A 240 10.94 29.04 -2.74
CA TRP A 240 10.85 30.27 -3.53
C TRP A 240 9.60 31.11 -3.20
N ILE A 241 8.69 30.56 -2.42
CA ILE A 241 7.44 31.22 -1.97
C ILE A 241 7.55 31.55 -0.49
#